data_7b96351aa0a12e6d832a9ee565c26d71
#
_entry.id   7b96351aa0a12e6d832a9ee565c26d71
#
_cell.length_a   1.000
_cell.length_b   1.000
_cell.length_c   1.000
_cell.angle_alpha   90.00
_cell.angle_beta   90.00
_cell.angle_gamma   90.00
#
_symmetry.space_group_name_H-M   'P 1'
#
loop_
_entity.id
_entity.type
_entity.pdbx_description
1 polymer ?
#
loop_
_entity_poly.entity_id
_entity_poly.type
_entity_poly.pdbx_seq_one_letter_code
_entity_poly.pdbx_strand_id
1 'polypeptide(L)' 'MKNIIVNKKKLRKKMIDLDIKTINELAIKSGVSKPTIYEYLNGKSPLSATFIRLCNYLNVDPYEILIETETPSTED' A
#
# COMPACT_ATOMS: atom_id res chain seq x y z
N MET A 1 -16.32 -5.62 -12.15
CA MET A 1 -15.71 -6.29 -10.99
C MET A 1 -14.88 -5.26 -10.20
N LYS A 2 -14.99 -5.31 -8.89
CA LYS A 2 -14.29 -4.33 -8.05
C LYS A 2 -12.96 -4.90 -7.56
N ASN A 3 -11.94 -4.09 -7.62
CA ASN A 3 -10.64 -4.41 -7.04
C ASN A 3 -10.35 -3.49 -5.86
N ILE A 4 -9.60 -4.02 -4.92
CA ILE A 4 -9.11 -3.23 -3.79
C ILE A 4 -7.62 -3.06 -3.98
N ILE A 5 -7.18 -1.82 -4.00
CA ILE A 5 -5.76 -1.49 -4.18
C ILE A 5 -5.33 -0.46 -3.15
N VAL A 6 -4.02 -0.27 -3.03
CA VAL A 6 -3.48 0.73 -2.13
C VAL A 6 -3.68 2.13 -2.72
N ASN A 7 -4.15 3.06 -1.89
CA ASN A 7 -4.24 4.46 -2.27
C ASN A 7 -2.86 5.10 -2.12
N LYS A 8 -2.19 5.31 -3.25
CA LYS A 8 -0.82 5.82 -3.25
C LYS A 8 -0.69 7.17 -2.54
N LYS A 9 -1.64 8.04 -2.74
CA LYS A 9 -1.58 9.38 -2.15
C LYS A 9 -1.64 9.33 -0.63
N LYS A 10 -2.52 8.50 -0.10
CA LYS A 10 -2.64 8.35 1.35
C LYS A 10 -1.43 7.66 1.95
N LEU A 11 -0.88 6.66 1.26
CA LEU A 11 0.34 6.02 1.72
C LEU A 11 1.49 7.02 1.76
N ARG A 12 1.67 7.80 0.70
CA ARG A 12 2.73 8.81 0.66
C ARG A 12 2.54 9.87 1.72
N LYS A 13 1.31 10.30 1.95
CA LYS A 13 1.02 11.27 3.00
C LYS A 13 1.43 10.73 4.36
N LYS A 14 1.15 9.44 4.62
CA LYS A 14 1.52 8.83 5.88
C LYS A 14 3.03 8.72 6.03
N MET A 15 3.73 8.43 4.93
CA MET A 15 5.19 8.44 4.94
C MET A 15 5.73 9.81 5.31
N ILE A 16 5.15 10.87 4.75
CA ILE A 16 5.54 12.24 5.08
C ILE A 16 5.31 12.53 6.55
N ASP A 17 4.16 12.12 7.09
CA ASP A 17 3.82 12.33 8.50
C ASP A 17 4.85 11.67 9.43
N LEU A 18 5.44 10.56 9.00
CA LEU A 18 6.44 9.81 9.77
C LEU A 18 7.87 10.15 9.37
N ASP A 19 8.04 11.18 8.52
CA ASP A 19 9.34 11.63 8.03
C ASP A 19 10.11 10.53 7.29
N ILE A 20 9.38 9.68 6.56
CA ILE A 20 9.96 8.65 5.70
C ILE A 20 10.03 9.21 4.29
N LYS A 21 11.24 9.34 3.76
CA LYS A 21 11.46 10.07 2.51
C LYS A 21 11.50 9.19 1.27
N THR A 22 11.81 7.91 1.42
CA THR A 22 11.94 7.01 0.27
C THR A 22 11.29 5.67 0.56
N ILE A 23 10.96 4.94 -0.51
CA ILE A 23 10.43 3.58 -0.38
C ILE A 23 11.48 2.65 0.23
N ASN A 24 12.76 2.88 -0.08
CA ASN A 24 13.83 2.09 0.51
C ASN A 24 13.84 2.24 2.04
N GLU A 25 13.67 3.46 2.51
CA GLU A 25 13.60 3.71 3.95
C GLU A 25 12.38 3.03 4.57
N LEU A 26 11.24 3.13 3.92
CA LEU A 26 10.03 2.47 4.38
C LEU A 26 10.23 0.95 4.46
N ALA A 27 10.85 0.37 3.45
CA ALA A 27 11.12 -1.07 3.44
C ALA A 27 11.99 -1.49 4.64
N ILE A 28 13.06 -0.76 4.89
CA ILE A 28 13.98 -1.05 5.99
C ILE A 28 13.25 -0.95 7.33
N LYS A 29 12.51 0.13 7.53
CA LYS A 29 11.88 0.38 8.82
C LYS A 29 10.69 -0.52 9.09
N SER A 30 9.92 -0.85 8.07
CA SER A 30 8.72 -1.69 8.24
C SER A 30 9.03 -3.17 8.22
N GLY A 31 10.17 -3.56 7.69
CA GLY A 31 10.51 -4.97 7.51
C GLY A 31 9.81 -5.61 6.32
N VAL A 32 9.20 -4.80 5.45
CA VAL A 32 8.54 -5.28 4.24
C VAL A 32 9.48 -5.04 3.07
N SER A 33 9.66 -6.04 2.20
CA SER A 33 10.62 -5.91 1.11
C SER A 33 10.22 -4.81 0.14
N LYS A 34 11.22 -4.13 -0.41
CA LYS A 34 11.02 -3.05 -1.35
C LYS A 34 10.21 -3.48 -2.60
N PRO A 35 10.51 -4.63 -3.23
CA PRO A 35 9.68 -5.08 -4.36
C PRO A 35 8.21 -5.27 -3.98
N THR A 36 7.93 -5.76 -2.79
CA THR A 36 6.56 -5.95 -2.33
C THR A 36 5.83 -4.62 -2.20
N ILE A 37 6.50 -3.60 -1.67
CA ILE A 37 5.90 -2.27 -1.55
C ILE A 37 5.60 -1.72 -2.94
N TYR A 38 6.52 -1.87 -3.88
CA TYR A 38 6.30 -1.40 -5.25
C TYR A 38 5.14 -2.15 -5.93
N GLU A 39 4.96 -3.43 -5.64
CA GLU A 39 3.82 -4.17 -6.16
C GLU A 39 2.50 -3.55 -5.69
N TYR A 40 2.42 -3.21 -4.40
CA TYR A 40 1.24 -2.54 -3.88
C TYR A 40 1.00 -1.20 -4.58
N LEU A 41 2.06 -0.43 -4.78
CA LEU A 41 1.95 0.87 -5.45
C LEU A 41 1.55 0.73 -6.91
N ASN A 42 1.81 -0.44 -7.52
CA ASN A 42 1.47 -0.70 -8.91
C ASN A 42 0.10 -1.36 -9.08
N GLY A 43 -0.68 -1.43 -8.02
CA GLY A 43 -2.06 -1.90 -8.11
C GLY A 43 -2.26 -3.36 -7.79
N LYS A 44 -1.25 -4.06 -7.27
CA LYS A 44 -1.44 -5.42 -6.80
C LYS A 44 -2.33 -5.43 -5.57
N SER A 45 -3.18 -6.46 -5.47
CA SER A 45 -4.04 -6.61 -4.30
C SER A 45 -3.22 -6.65 -3.01
N PRO A 46 -3.53 -5.82 -2.03
CA PRO A 46 -2.78 -5.76 -0.77
C PRO A 46 -3.29 -6.73 0.28
N LEU A 47 -4.13 -7.69 -0.08
CA LEU A 47 -4.76 -8.59 0.88
C LEU A 47 -3.78 -9.66 1.36
N SER A 48 -2.90 -9.31 2.28
CA SER A 48 -1.88 -10.23 2.78
C SER A 48 -1.42 -9.80 4.18
N ALA A 49 -0.81 -10.74 4.89
CA ALA A 49 -0.24 -10.45 6.20
C ALA A 49 0.88 -9.42 6.11
N THR A 50 1.59 -9.41 4.98
CA THR A 50 2.66 -8.44 4.76
C THR A 50 2.12 -7.01 4.74
N PHE A 51 0.96 -6.81 4.10
CA PHE A 51 0.33 -5.50 4.08
C PHE A 51 -0.11 -5.07 5.48
N ILE A 52 -0.64 -6.00 6.26
CA ILE A 52 -1.02 -5.70 7.65
C ILE A 52 0.21 -5.29 8.47
N ARG A 53 1.35 -5.96 8.25
CA ARG A 53 2.60 -5.59 8.91
C ARG A 53 3.00 -4.15 8.55
N LEU A 54 2.89 -3.80 7.27
CA LEU A 54 3.20 -2.46 6.82
C LEU A 54 2.29 -1.42 7.49
N CYS A 55 0.99 -1.70 7.55
CA CYS A 55 0.04 -0.80 8.19
C CYS A 55 0.29 -0.66 9.68
N ASN A 56 0.67 -1.75 10.35
CA ASN A 56 1.00 -1.70 11.76
C ASN A 56 2.20 -0.79 12.01
N TYR A 57 3.22 -0.88 11.15
CA TYR A 57 4.36 0.01 11.27
C TYR A 57 3.97 1.47 11.08
N LEU A 58 3.11 1.73 10.10
CA LEU A 58 2.65 3.09 9.80
C LEU A 58 1.61 3.58 10.82
N ASN A 59 1.14 2.69 11.70
CA ASN A 59 0.12 2.98 12.70
C ASN A 59 -1.16 3.50 12.05
N VAL A 60 -1.59 2.83 10.99
CA VAL A 60 -2.83 3.17 10.29
C VAL A 60 -3.73 1.95 10.22
N ASP A 61 -5.03 2.21 10.17
CA ASP A 61 -5.99 1.18 9.83
C ASP A 61 -5.81 0.83 8.36
N PRO A 62 -5.69 -0.47 8.01
CA PRO A 62 -5.54 -0.85 6.60
C PRO A 62 -6.59 -0.22 5.68
N TYR A 63 -7.80 -0.06 6.15
CA TYR A 63 -8.87 0.52 5.33
C TYR A 63 -8.63 2.00 5.03
N GLU A 64 -7.82 2.70 5.80
CA GLU A 64 -7.54 4.11 5.56
C GLU A 64 -6.76 4.35 4.29
N ILE A 65 -5.94 3.37 3.88
CA ILE A 65 -5.10 3.52 2.70
C ILE A 65 -5.48 2.58 1.56
N LEU A 66 -6.70 2.05 1.62
CA LEU A 66 -7.22 1.21 0.54
C LEU A 66 -8.31 1.96 -0.21
N ILE A 67 -8.42 1.67 -1.49
CA ILE A 67 -9.54 2.16 -2.31
C ILE A 67 -10.09 1.02 -3.16
N GLU A 68 -11.38 1.11 -3.45
CA GLU A 68 -12.02 0.22 -4.42
C GLU A 68 -11.99 0.87 -5.79
N THR A 69 -11.64 0.09 -6.79
CA THR A 69 -11.68 0.54 -8.16
C THR A 69 -12.47 -0.45 -9.01
N GLU A 70 -13.10 0.05 -10.06
CA GLU A 70 -13.76 -0.81 -11.03
C GLU A 70 -12.73 -1.29 -12.04
N THR A 71 -12.66 -2.61 -12.22
CA THR A 71 -11.87 -3.15 -13.32
C THR A 71 -12.67 -3.00 -14.60
N PRO A 72 -12.09 -2.47 -15.68
CA PRO A 72 -12.80 -2.41 -16.95
C PRO A 72 -13.28 -3.80 -17.35
N SER A 73 -14.53 -3.94 -17.68
CA SER A 73 -15.14 -5.24 -17.97
C SER A 73 -15.04 -5.54 -19.46
N THR A 74 -13.89 -5.59 -19.94
CA THR A 74 -13.74 -5.97 -21.32
C THR A 74 -13.81 -7.48 -21.45
N GLU A 75 -13.75 -7.29 -21.23
CA GLU A 75 -13.70 -8.04 -21.37
C GLU A 75 -13.74 -8.83 -21.62
N ASP A 76 -13.59 -8.89 -21.69
CA ASP A 76 -13.62 -9.18 -21.90
C ASP A 76 -13.71 -9.50 -22.01
#